data_cbde301a5c6c6b284132bd83c352f4cf
#
_entry.id   cbde301a5c6c6b284132bd83c352f4cf
#
_cell.length_a   1.000
_cell.length_b   1.000
_cell.length_c   1.000
_cell.angle_alpha   90.00
_cell.angle_beta   90.00
_cell.angle_gamma   90.00
#
_symmetry.space_group_name_H-M   'P 1'
#
loop_
_entity.id
_entity.type
_entity.pdbx_description
1 polymer ?
#
loop_
_entity_poly.entity_id
_entity_poly.type
_entity_poly.pdbx_seq_one_letter_code
_entity_poly.pdbx_strand_id
1 'polypeptide(L)'
;MLYIETDKVEFKEKINDTLTKEIESFLNTNGGAIYIGIDDNGKIVGVDNTDETLRKISDIISDQIEPNAIDCVRPEVEFKGDKIVIKINVSKGYSPLYCIKKYGFSPNGCHYRIGTTCKSMTLEMIRNKFEQGLLNIDAMVLQESYNQDLKFAKLKLLLLENGYHIDDKTFEKNFKLQTTSGSYNFLAELLADDNSIPFIFVKFRGYDKTVFSERKDYGNQCIILAYEKMKERLSIENICKTITNPRPRRDIYLFDMDAVNEALVNAIVHNDYRITDPQVALFYDRLEIISHGGLPYGLTKEEFFKGISKPRNKQLMDIFSRLGIVEHTGHGIPKIVEKYGQEVFEISASYIKVTIPFNKEVMEFNNMPYGVINDISKDIIESQYLAGFDDKESIVLSQIRQNPKITAKQISINTRIPFRTVQRHIANLRDKNIIVRKGSNRDGYWNITKGI
;
A
#
# COMPACT_ATOMS: atom_id res chain seq x y z
N MET A 1 36.99 -9.70 -43.82
CA MET A 1 36.68 -9.52 -42.41
C MET A 1 35.37 -10.29 -42.18
N LEU A 2 35.39 -11.32 -41.31
CA LEU A 2 34.15 -12.04 -40.97
C LEU A 2 33.44 -11.26 -39.87
N TYR A 3 32.18 -10.97 -40.08
CA TYR A 3 31.30 -10.36 -39.08
C TYR A 3 30.79 -11.46 -38.14
N ILE A 4 30.58 -11.14 -36.88
CA ILE A 4 30.15 -12.10 -35.83
C ILE A 4 28.89 -11.54 -35.18
N GLU A 5 27.86 -12.37 -35.02
CA GLU A 5 26.68 -12.05 -34.27
C GLU A 5 27.00 -11.91 -32.77
N THR A 6 26.33 -10.97 -32.12
CA THR A 6 26.50 -10.69 -30.69
C THR A 6 25.12 -10.46 -30.07
N ASP A 7 25.09 -10.19 -28.77
CA ASP A 7 23.87 -9.76 -28.07
C ASP A 7 23.24 -8.47 -28.65
N LYS A 8 24.02 -7.69 -29.42
CA LYS A 8 23.61 -6.42 -30.04
C LYS A 8 23.64 -6.43 -31.55
N VAL A 9 24.02 -7.52 -32.20
CA VAL A 9 24.14 -7.60 -33.66
C VAL A 9 23.53 -8.90 -34.15
N GLU A 10 22.64 -8.79 -35.14
CA GLU A 10 21.96 -9.89 -35.81
C GLU A 10 22.16 -9.79 -37.33
N PHE A 11 22.31 -10.91 -38.01
CA PHE A 11 22.46 -10.96 -39.50
C PHE A 11 21.27 -11.64 -40.14
N LYS A 12 20.90 -11.14 -41.32
CA LYS A 12 19.90 -11.76 -42.18
C LYS A 12 20.33 -11.62 -43.60
N GLU A 13 20.38 -12.72 -44.33
CA GLU A 13 20.68 -12.69 -45.75
C GLU A 13 19.62 -11.88 -46.54
N LYS A 14 18.33 -12.08 -46.19
CA LYS A 14 17.15 -11.42 -46.79
C LYS A 14 16.10 -11.16 -45.71
N ILE A 15 15.14 -10.29 -45.99
CA ILE A 15 13.94 -10.12 -45.16
C ILE A 15 13.18 -11.44 -45.14
N ASN A 16 12.88 -11.91 -43.94
CA ASN A 16 12.09 -13.11 -43.71
C ASN A 16 11.06 -12.86 -42.60
N ASP A 17 10.20 -13.85 -42.32
CA ASP A 17 9.11 -13.77 -41.33
C ASP A 17 9.62 -13.56 -39.90
N THR A 18 10.91 -13.77 -39.63
CA THR A 18 11.48 -13.58 -38.29
C THR A 18 11.92 -12.14 -38.05
N LEU A 19 12.03 -11.27 -39.06
CA LEU A 19 12.57 -9.92 -38.91
C LEU A 19 11.76 -9.08 -37.90
N THR A 20 10.43 -9.16 -37.97
CA THR A 20 9.55 -8.45 -37.02
C THR A 20 9.85 -8.86 -35.57
N LYS A 21 10.06 -10.16 -35.36
CA LYS A 21 10.40 -10.72 -34.02
C LYS A 21 11.77 -10.25 -33.54
N GLU A 22 12.76 -10.16 -34.41
CA GLU A 22 14.09 -9.66 -34.03
C GLU A 22 14.04 -8.16 -33.68
N ILE A 23 13.38 -7.32 -34.48
CA ILE A 23 13.20 -5.90 -34.16
C ILE A 23 12.50 -5.74 -32.81
N GLU A 24 11.38 -6.45 -32.61
CA GLU A 24 10.59 -6.38 -31.37
C GLU A 24 11.41 -6.83 -30.16
N SER A 25 12.20 -7.88 -30.30
CA SER A 25 13.06 -8.39 -29.22
C SER A 25 14.15 -7.38 -28.79
N PHE A 26 14.72 -6.64 -29.74
CA PHE A 26 15.68 -5.56 -29.46
C PHE A 26 15.01 -4.37 -28.77
N LEU A 27 13.79 -3.98 -29.19
CA LEU A 27 13.00 -2.94 -28.51
C LEU A 27 12.76 -3.28 -27.04
N ASN A 28 12.47 -4.54 -26.75
CA ASN A 28 12.18 -5.03 -25.39
C ASN A 28 13.42 -5.29 -24.53
N THR A 29 14.62 -5.16 -25.11
CA THR A 29 15.88 -5.43 -24.40
C THR A 29 16.73 -4.16 -24.34
N ASN A 30 17.93 -4.18 -24.85
CA ASN A 30 18.89 -3.06 -24.77
C ASN A 30 19.17 -2.39 -26.12
N GLY A 31 18.33 -2.67 -27.13
CA GLY A 31 18.59 -2.25 -28.50
C GLY A 31 19.73 -3.04 -29.17
N GLY A 32 19.99 -2.72 -30.44
CA GLY A 32 21.01 -3.37 -31.23
C GLY A 32 20.94 -2.96 -32.69
N ALA A 33 21.56 -3.74 -33.55
CA ALA A 33 21.55 -3.54 -34.99
C ALA A 33 21.29 -4.87 -35.73
N ILE A 34 20.44 -4.82 -36.79
CA ILE A 34 20.18 -5.95 -37.65
C ILE A 34 20.72 -5.58 -39.06
N TYR A 35 21.53 -6.44 -39.63
CA TYR A 35 22.09 -6.24 -40.95
C TYR A 35 21.39 -7.16 -41.94
N ILE A 36 20.76 -6.57 -42.99
CA ILE A 36 20.19 -7.30 -44.10
C ILE A 36 21.20 -7.30 -45.24
N GLY A 37 21.49 -8.46 -45.85
CA GLY A 37 22.51 -8.68 -46.86
C GLY A 37 23.80 -9.29 -46.30
N ILE A 38 23.77 -9.85 -45.09
CA ILE A 38 24.87 -10.62 -44.52
C ILE A 38 24.31 -12.00 -44.09
N ASP A 39 25.01 -13.07 -44.48
CA ASP A 39 24.60 -14.43 -44.09
C ASP A 39 25.01 -14.78 -42.66
N ASP A 40 24.52 -15.92 -42.12
CA ASP A 40 24.78 -16.39 -40.76
C ASP A 40 26.30 -16.70 -40.52
N ASN A 41 27.11 -16.83 -41.57
CA ASN A 41 28.55 -16.99 -41.47
C ASN A 41 29.32 -15.65 -41.46
N GLY A 42 28.59 -14.53 -41.46
CA GLY A 42 29.19 -13.18 -41.53
C GLY A 42 29.74 -12.78 -42.90
N LYS A 43 29.35 -13.47 -43.97
CA LYS A 43 29.74 -13.15 -45.33
C LYS A 43 28.74 -12.15 -45.96
N ILE A 44 29.26 -11.11 -46.56
CA ILE A 44 28.44 -10.11 -47.23
C ILE A 44 27.88 -10.68 -48.52
N VAL A 45 26.55 -10.82 -48.60
CA VAL A 45 25.82 -11.26 -49.78
C VAL A 45 25.34 -10.04 -50.59
N GLY A 46 24.89 -9.00 -49.88
CA GLY A 46 24.32 -7.77 -50.45
C GLY A 46 22.80 -7.85 -50.63
N VAL A 47 22.19 -6.72 -50.92
CA VAL A 47 20.76 -6.56 -51.18
C VAL A 47 20.56 -6.17 -52.64
N ASP A 48 19.71 -6.93 -53.37
CA ASP A 48 19.48 -6.72 -54.81
C ASP A 48 18.63 -5.48 -55.11
N ASN A 49 17.55 -5.25 -54.30
CA ASN A 49 16.64 -4.12 -54.45
C ASN A 49 16.52 -3.35 -53.13
N THR A 50 17.32 -2.31 -53.00
CA THR A 50 17.41 -1.50 -51.79
C THR A 50 16.11 -0.78 -51.48
N ASP A 51 15.44 -0.19 -52.46
CA ASP A 51 14.21 0.59 -52.25
C ASP A 51 13.03 -0.29 -51.80
N GLU A 52 12.88 -1.45 -52.43
CA GLU A 52 11.86 -2.43 -52.05
C GLU A 52 12.10 -2.96 -50.63
N THR A 53 13.38 -3.24 -50.31
CA THR A 53 13.76 -3.74 -48.97
C THR A 53 13.50 -2.68 -47.92
N LEU A 54 13.84 -1.42 -48.10
CA LEU A 54 13.55 -0.31 -47.22
C LEU A 54 12.05 -0.12 -46.99
N ARG A 55 11.23 -0.23 -48.05
CA ARG A 55 9.77 -0.16 -47.97
C ARG A 55 9.22 -1.27 -47.05
N LYS A 56 9.62 -2.52 -47.32
CA LYS A 56 9.20 -3.66 -46.46
C LYS A 56 9.59 -3.48 -45.01
N ILE A 57 10.78 -2.94 -44.74
CA ILE A 57 11.22 -2.63 -43.34
C ILE A 57 10.32 -1.56 -42.75
N SER A 58 9.99 -0.50 -43.50
CA SER A 58 9.09 0.55 -43.02
C SER A 58 7.69 0.03 -42.70
N ASP A 59 7.15 -0.83 -43.57
CA ASP A 59 5.83 -1.49 -43.33
C ASP A 59 5.86 -2.38 -42.09
N ILE A 60 6.95 -3.09 -41.83
CA ILE A 60 7.12 -3.89 -40.58
C ILE A 60 7.09 -2.98 -39.34
N ILE A 61 7.82 -1.87 -39.37
CA ILE A 61 7.94 -0.96 -38.23
C ILE A 61 6.59 -0.28 -37.93
N SER A 62 5.86 0.17 -38.97
CA SER A 62 4.61 0.92 -38.83
C SER A 62 3.42 0.02 -38.52
N ASP A 63 3.33 -1.16 -39.11
CA ASP A 63 2.09 -1.93 -39.17
C ASP A 63 2.12 -3.21 -38.37
N GLN A 64 3.31 -3.78 -38.10
CA GLN A 64 3.44 -5.08 -37.48
C GLN A 64 3.88 -5.05 -35.99
N ILE A 65 4.32 -3.89 -35.50
CA ILE A 65 4.80 -3.72 -34.11
C ILE A 65 3.87 -2.77 -33.35
N GLU A 66 3.51 -3.12 -32.13
CA GLU A 66 2.68 -2.31 -31.24
C GLU A 66 3.31 -2.25 -29.84
N PRO A 67 3.38 -1.04 -29.19
CA PRO A 67 3.09 0.29 -29.73
C PRO A 67 3.98 0.65 -30.93
N ASN A 68 3.63 1.73 -31.66
CA ASN A 68 4.41 2.17 -32.82
C ASN A 68 5.88 2.41 -32.44
N ALA A 69 6.81 1.87 -33.22
CA ALA A 69 8.24 1.86 -32.93
C ALA A 69 9.08 2.80 -33.84
N ILE A 70 8.42 3.67 -34.59
CA ILE A 70 9.08 4.49 -35.66
C ILE A 70 10.23 5.36 -35.13
N ASP A 71 10.08 5.88 -33.88
CA ASP A 71 11.10 6.71 -33.22
C ASP A 71 12.30 5.91 -32.70
N CYS A 72 12.14 4.59 -32.56
CA CYS A 72 13.16 3.70 -31.99
C CYS A 72 13.91 2.90 -33.06
N VAL A 73 13.46 2.88 -34.30
CA VAL A 73 14.03 2.02 -35.38
C VAL A 73 14.39 2.84 -36.57
N ARG A 74 15.67 2.81 -36.95
CA ARG A 74 16.22 3.60 -38.08
C ARG A 74 16.97 2.70 -39.06
N PRO A 75 16.41 2.40 -40.24
CA PRO A 75 17.14 1.72 -41.32
C PRO A 75 18.09 2.70 -42.01
N GLU A 76 19.30 2.26 -42.30
CA GLU A 76 20.36 2.99 -42.98
C GLU A 76 20.98 2.11 -44.05
N VAL A 77 21.37 2.71 -45.18
CA VAL A 77 22.07 2.02 -46.27
C VAL A 77 23.58 2.13 -46.06
N GLU A 78 24.27 1.01 -46.00
CA GLU A 78 25.73 0.94 -45.86
C GLU A 78 26.37 0.26 -47.08
N PHE A 79 27.48 0.79 -47.56
CA PHE A 79 28.29 0.18 -48.63
C PHE A 79 29.41 -0.66 -47.97
N LYS A 80 29.50 -1.92 -48.37
CA LYS A 80 30.54 -2.85 -47.92
C LYS A 80 31.30 -3.39 -49.12
N GLY A 81 32.30 -2.62 -49.57
CA GLY A 81 32.94 -2.84 -50.89
C GLY A 81 31.97 -2.52 -52.02
N ASP A 82 31.81 -3.45 -52.97
CA ASP A 82 30.90 -3.32 -54.09
C ASP A 82 29.45 -3.74 -53.80
N LYS A 83 29.15 -4.10 -52.56
CA LYS A 83 27.84 -4.58 -52.13
C LYS A 83 27.13 -3.60 -51.22
N ILE A 84 25.82 -3.55 -51.31
CA ILE A 84 24.95 -2.75 -50.48
C ILE A 84 24.38 -3.67 -49.39
N VAL A 85 24.41 -3.23 -48.14
CA VAL A 85 23.71 -3.84 -46.98
C VAL A 85 22.83 -2.81 -46.34
N ILE A 86 21.71 -3.24 -45.69
CA ILE A 86 20.88 -2.34 -44.94
C ILE A 86 21.10 -2.66 -43.46
N LYS A 87 21.46 -1.63 -42.68
CA LYS A 87 21.61 -1.69 -41.27
C LYS A 87 20.36 -1.11 -40.62
N ILE A 88 19.66 -1.89 -39.80
CA ILE A 88 18.52 -1.45 -39.03
C ILE A 88 19.01 -1.19 -37.58
N ASN A 89 19.17 0.07 -37.22
CA ASN A 89 19.52 0.46 -35.85
C ASN A 89 18.24 0.45 -35.03
N VAL A 90 18.21 -0.35 -33.97
CA VAL A 90 17.09 -0.46 -33.05
C VAL A 90 17.56 0.04 -31.67
N SER A 91 16.97 1.14 -31.21
CA SER A 91 17.16 1.61 -29.84
C SER A 91 16.28 0.82 -28.87
N LYS A 92 16.60 0.83 -27.57
CA LYS A 92 15.67 0.37 -26.57
C LYS A 92 14.36 1.15 -26.66
N GLY A 93 13.24 0.46 -26.67
CA GLY A 93 11.92 1.08 -26.78
C GLY A 93 11.57 1.96 -25.57
N TYR A 94 10.82 3.03 -25.82
CA TYR A 94 10.31 3.93 -24.77
C TYR A 94 9.12 3.34 -24.01
N SER A 95 8.35 2.45 -24.65
CA SER A 95 7.24 1.77 -24.01
C SER A 95 7.76 0.62 -23.13
N PRO A 96 7.05 0.29 -22.05
CA PRO A 96 7.42 -0.80 -21.14
C PRO A 96 7.57 -2.14 -21.85
N LEU A 97 6.74 -2.37 -22.87
CA LEU A 97 6.69 -3.59 -23.63
C LEU A 97 6.22 -3.29 -25.06
N TYR A 98 6.82 -3.97 -26.02
CA TYR A 98 6.40 -4.02 -27.41
C TYR A 98 5.95 -5.44 -27.75
N CYS A 99 5.06 -5.58 -28.72
CA CYS A 99 4.62 -6.88 -29.22
C CYS A 99 4.45 -6.89 -30.74
N ILE A 100 4.47 -8.08 -31.31
CA ILE A 100 4.02 -8.31 -32.68
C ILE A 100 2.50 -8.17 -32.71
N LYS A 101 1.98 -7.16 -33.39
CA LYS A 101 0.57 -6.75 -33.38
C LYS A 101 -0.40 -7.91 -33.67
N LYS A 102 -0.04 -8.81 -34.58
CA LYS A 102 -0.84 -10.00 -34.91
C LYS A 102 -1.13 -10.89 -33.70
N TYR A 103 -0.22 -10.97 -32.74
CA TYR A 103 -0.32 -11.87 -31.58
C TYR A 103 -0.59 -11.13 -30.28
N GLY A 104 -0.54 -9.79 -30.29
CA GLY A 104 -0.73 -8.95 -29.10
C GLY A 104 0.23 -9.25 -27.97
N PHE A 105 -0.10 -8.78 -26.77
CA PHE A 105 0.72 -9.00 -25.57
C PHE A 105 0.55 -10.42 -25.03
N SER A 106 1.12 -11.36 -25.72
CA SER A 106 1.09 -12.80 -25.43
C SER A 106 2.49 -13.41 -25.55
N PRO A 107 2.75 -14.64 -25.09
CA PRO A 107 4.01 -15.33 -25.28
C PRO A 107 4.44 -15.46 -26.74
N ASN A 108 3.47 -15.50 -27.67
CA ASN A 108 3.74 -15.56 -29.11
C ASN A 108 4.03 -14.17 -29.72
N GLY A 109 3.63 -13.11 -29.04
CA GLY A 109 3.80 -11.73 -29.51
C GLY A 109 4.91 -10.95 -28.84
N CYS A 110 5.38 -11.40 -27.66
CA CYS A 110 6.40 -10.69 -26.89
C CYS A 110 7.67 -11.51 -26.75
N HIS A 111 8.80 -10.91 -27.13
CA HIS A 111 10.09 -11.57 -27.14
C HIS A 111 11.16 -10.72 -26.44
N TYR A 112 12.26 -11.36 -26.06
CA TYR A 112 13.44 -10.73 -25.47
C TYR A 112 14.70 -11.45 -25.92
N ARG A 113 15.86 -10.82 -25.76
CA ARG A 113 17.14 -11.42 -26.15
C ARG A 113 17.93 -11.87 -24.91
N ILE A 114 18.54 -13.04 -25.05
CA ILE A 114 19.59 -13.54 -24.14
C ILE A 114 20.76 -13.95 -25.02
N GLY A 115 21.88 -13.21 -24.93
CA GLY A 115 23.00 -13.35 -25.86
C GLY A 115 22.53 -13.16 -27.30
N THR A 116 22.87 -14.07 -28.18
CA THR A 116 22.46 -14.05 -29.62
C THR A 116 21.06 -14.64 -29.86
N THR A 117 20.37 -15.12 -28.83
CA THR A 117 19.10 -15.85 -29.02
C THR A 117 17.88 -14.99 -28.65
N CYS A 118 16.89 -14.94 -29.55
CA CYS A 118 15.58 -14.37 -29.32
C CYS A 118 14.63 -15.42 -28.72
N LYS A 119 14.05 -15.15 -27.53
CA LYS A 119 13.14 -16.05 -26.81
C LYS A 119 11.80 -15.40 -26.53
N SER A 120 10.73 -16.20 -26.49
CA SER A 120 9.39 -15.76 -26.08
C SER A 120 9.37 -15.44 -24.59
N MET A 121 8.65 -14.38 -24.20
CA MET A 121 8.37 -14.06 -22.81
C MET A 121 7.30 -14.97 -22.24
N THR A 122 7.40 -15.30 -20.95
CA THR A 122 6.30 -15.94 -20.23
C THR A 122 5.20 -14.93 -19.93
N LEU A 123 3.99 -15.40 -19.63
CA LEU A 123 2.89 -14.52 -19.18
C LEU A 123 3.26 -13.72 -17.93
N GLU A 124 4.05 -14.32 -17.04
CA GLU A 124 4.55 -13.64 -15.84
C GLU A 124 5.52 -12.50 -16.20
N MET A 125 6.46 -12.73 -17.13
CA MET A 125 7.37 -11.68 -17.60
C MET A 125 6.62 -10.53 -18.26
N ILE A 126 5.60 -10.84 -19.08
CA ILE A 126 4.74 -9.84 -19.73
C ILE A 126 4.01 -9.01 -18.66
N ARG A 127 3.39 -9.65 -17.68
CA ARG A 127 2.74 -8.97 -16.54
C ARG A 127 3.71 -8.06 -15.81
N ASN A 128 4.90 -8.58 -15.45
CA ASN A 128 5.92 -7.82 -14.74
C ASN A 128 6.40 -6.59 -15.55
N LYS A 129 6.52 -6.71 -16.89
CA LYS A 129 6.88 -5.58 -17.76
C LYS A 129 5.78 -4.51 -17.79
N PHE A 130 4.50 -4.90 -17.82
CA PHE A 130 3.39 -3.95 -17.71
C PHE A 130 3.36 -3.28 -16.35
N GLU A 131 3.52 -4.05 -15.27
CA GLU A 131 3.59 -3.51 -13.92
C GLU A 131 4.77 -2.54 -13.76
N GLN A 132 5.94 -2.86 -14.31
CA GLN A 132 7.10 -1.95 -14.37
C GLN A 132 6.80 -0.65 -15.13
N GLY A 133 6.10 -0.74 -16.24
CA GLY A 133 5.71 0.41 -17.03
C GLY A 133 4.68 1.30 -16.34
N LEU A 134 3.71 0.68 -15.70
CA LEU A 134 2.70 1.38 -14.88
C LEU A 134 3.31 2.02 -13.64
N LEU A 135 4.36 1.42 -13.05
CA LEU A 135 5.04 1.93 -11.86
C LEU A 135 5.96 3.14 -12.11
N ASN A 136 6.37 3.37 -13.35
CA ASN A 136 7.12 4.59 -13.71
C ASN A 136 6.20 5.78 -14.03
N ILE A 137 4.90 5.55 -14.11
CA ILE A 137 3.90 6.55 -14.38
C ILE A 137 3.03 6.61 -13.13
N ASP A 138 2.88 7.81 -12.56
CA ASP A 138 1.94 8.05 -11.47
C ASP A 138 0.53 7.74 -11.99
N ALA A 139 0.01 6.58 -11.61
CA ALA A 139 -1.27 6.08 -12.12
C ALA A 139 -2.42 7.05 -11.83
N MET A 140 -2.32 7.82 -10.75
CA MET A 140 -3.33 8.82 -10.37
C MET A 140 -3.43 9.97 -11.37
N VAL A 141 -2.30 10.33 -12.02
CA VAL A 141 -2.25 11.42 -13.00
C VAL A 141 -2.82 10.99 -14.35
N LEU A 142 -2.75 9.70 -14.67
CA LEU A 142 -3.25 9.15 -15.94
C LEU A 142 -4.72 8.75 -15.88
N GLN A 143 -5.19 8.33 -14.72
CA GLN A 143 -6.56 7.89 -14.54
C GLN A 143 -7.49 9.11 -14.54
N GLU A 144 -8.43 9.16 -15.47
CA GLU A 144 -9.47 10.20 -15.51
C GLU A 144 -10.41 10.05 -14.32
N SER A 145 -10.75 11.18 -13.68
CA SER A 145 -11.79 11.23 -12.63
C SER A 145 -13.19 11.10 -13.24
N TYR A 146 -14.07 10.39 -12.55
CA TYR A 146 -15.48 10.34 -12.90
C TYR A 146 -16.17 11.70 -12.69
N ASN A 147 -15.67 12.51 -11.74
CA ASN A 147 -16.20 13.84 -11.46
C ASN A 147 -15.34 14.90 -12.15
N GLN A 148 -15.93 15.67 -13.05
CA GLN A 148 -15.27 16.76 -13.77
C GLN A 148 -15.66 18.16 -13.24
N ASP A 149 -16.53 18.26 -12.23
CA ASP A 149 -16.87 19.52 -11.52
C ASP A 149 -16.14 19.57 -10.18
N LEU A 150 -14.81 19.70 -10.24
CA LEU A 150 -13.94 19.72 -9.06
C LEU A 150 -13.53 21.15 -8.68
N LYS A 151 -13.46 21.42 -7.36
CA LYS A 151 -13.02 22.71 -6.79
C LYS A 151 -11.86 22.46 -5.84
N PHE A 152 -10.96 23.43 -5.74
CA PHE A 152 -9.69 23.32 -5.00
C PHE A 152 -9.46 24.51 -4.07
N ALA A 153 -10.52 25.14 -3.57
CA ALA A 153 -10.38 26.33 -2.71
C ALA A 153 -9.60 26.02 -1.42
N LYS A 154 -9.86 24.85 -0.82
CA LYS A 154 -9.18 24.42 0.40
C LYS A 154 -7.70 24.13 0.14
N LEU A 155 -7.35 23.42 -0.93
CA LEU A 155 -5.96 23.16 -1.30
C LEU A 155 -5.21 24.45 -1.61
N LYS A 156 -5.82 25.38 -2.37
CA LYS A 156 -5.24 26.67 -2.69
C LYS A 156 -4.95 27.47 -1.42
N LEU A 157 -5.88 27.49 -0.45
CA LEU A 157 -5.69 28.14 0.84
C LEU A 157 -4.50 27.56 1.61
N LEU A 158 -4.40 26.24 1.73
CA LEU A 158 -3.30 25.56 2.40
C LEU A 158 -1.94 25.91 1.76
N LEU A 159 -1.88 25.97 0.43
CA LEU A 159 -0.67 26.33 -0.29
C LEU A 159 -0.28 27.81 -0.05
N LEU A 160 -1.26 28.72 -0.05
CA LEU A 160 -1.03 30.15 0.25
C LEU A 160 -0.50 30.34 1.68
N GLU A 161 -1.06 29.65 2.67
CA GLU A 161 -0.62 29.65 4.06
C GLU A 161 0.83 29.15 4.22
N ASN A 162 1.26 28.24 3.33
CA ASN A 162 2.65 27.75 3.27
C ASN A 162 3.56 28.59 2.34
N GLY A 163 3.12 29.79 1.95
CA GLY A 163 3.94 30.76 1.22
C GLY A 163 4.03 30.53 -0.29
N TYR A 164 3.21 29.67 -0.87
CA TYR A 164 3.16 29.46 -2.32
C TYR A 164 2.30 30.53 -2.99
N HIS A 165 2.78 31.08 -4.09
CA HIS A 165 1.97 31.93 -4.96
C HIS A 165 1.13 31.07 -5.91
N ILE A 166 -0.19 31.31 -5.95
CA ILE A 166 -1.14 30.59 -6.77
C ILE A 166 -1.62 31.47 -7.93
N ASP A 167 -1.36 31.00 -9.15
CA ASP A 167 -1.95 31.56 -10.36
C ASP A 167 -3.06 30.63 -10.83
N ASP A 168 -4.31 31.09 -10.79
CA ASP A 168 -5.49 30.31 -11.13
C ASP A 168 -5.47 29.75 -12.57
N LYS A 169 -4.77 30.43 -13.50
CA LYS A 169 -4.70 29.98 -14.90
C LYS A 169 -3.76 28.79 -15.13
N THR A 170 -2.79 28.61 -14.23
CA THR A 170 -1.76 27.57 -14.36
C THR A 170 -1.80 26.55 -13.23
N PHE A 171 -2.70 26.71 -12.27
CA PHE A 171 -2.80 25.89 -11.07
C PHE A 171 -2.92 24.40 -11.41
N GLU A 172 -3.94 24.02 -12.19
CA GLU A 172 -4.22 22.64 -12.55
C GLU A 172 -3.03 22.00 -13.29
N LYS A 173 -2.38 22.75 -14.17
CA LYS A 173 -1.19 22.31 -14.92
C LYS A 173 0.01 22.12 -14.00
N ASN A 174 0.27 23.09 -13.12
CA ASN A 174 1.43 23.09 -12.21
C ASN A 174 1.36 21.94 -11.21
N PHE A 175 0.15 21.56 -10.78
CA PHE A 175 -0.08 20.43 -9.88
C PHE A 175 -0.44 19.13 -10.60
N LYS A 176 -0.43 19.12 -11.96
CA LYS A 176 -0.75 17.96 -12.80
C LYS A 176 -2.11 17.35 -12.47
N LEU A 177 -3.12 18.19 -12.26
CA LEU A 177 -4.48 17.77 -11.93
C LEU A 177 -5.30 17.34 -13.15
N GLN A 178 -4.75 17.49 -14.35
CA GLN A 178 -5.40 17.13 -15.61
C GLN A 178 -4.61 16.05 -16.35
N THR A 179 -5.34 15.22 -17.07
CA THR A 179 -4.80 14.28 -18.05
C THR A 179 -4.34 15.00 -19.30
N THR A 180 -3.71 14.30 -20.23
CA THR A 180 -3.31 14.85 -21.54
C THR A 180 -4.51 15.30 -22.39
N SER A 181 -5.71 14.76 -22.15
CA SER A 181 -6.96 15.17 -22.78
C SER A 181 -7.56 16.47 -22.21
N GLY A 182 -7.02 16.97 -21.08
CA GLY A 182 -7.52 18.15 -20.38
C GLY A 182 -8.60 17.87 -19.32
N SER A 183 -9.03 16.62 -19.16
CA SER A 183 -9.97 16.20 -18.12
C SER A 183 -9.27 16.12 -16.77
N TYR A 184 -10.00 16.38 -15.66
CA TYR A 184 -9.48 16.14 -14.32
C TYR A 184 -9.15 14.65 -14.12
N ASN A 185 -8.04 14.40 -13.45
CA ASN A 185 -7.57 13.06 -13.15
C ASN A 185 -7.91 12.65 -11.70
N PHE A 186 -7.58 11.41 -11.32
CA PHE A 186 -7.88 10.89 -9.98
C PHE A 186 -7.13 11.64 -8.87
N LEU A 187 -5.92 12.16 -9.13
CA LEU A 187 -5.22 13.02 -8.19
C LEU A 187 -6.02 14.29 -7.90
N ALA A 188 -6.62 14.90 -8.93
CA ALA A 188 -7.50 16.05 -8.77
C ALA A 188 -8.70 15.72 -7.90
N GLU A 189 -9.35 14.57 -8.11
CA GLU A 189 -10.46 14.12 -7.28
C GLU A 189 -10.06 13.97 -5.82
N LEU A 190 -8.93 13.32 -5.53
CA LEU A 190 -8.43 13.13 -4.17
C LEU A 190 -8.12 14.46 -3.44
N LEU A 191 -7.74 15.49 -4.19
CA LEU A 191 -7.38 16.82 -3.68
C LEU A 191 -8.54 17.82 -3.71
N ALA A 192 -9.67 17.47 -4.30
CA ALA A 192 -10.83 18.35 -4.42
C ALA A 192 -11.46 18.66 -3.05
N ASP A 193 -12.10 19.83 -2.97
CA ASP A 193 -12.79 20.31 -1.76
C ASP A 193 -13.85 19.32 -1.26
N ASP A 194 -14.55 18.68 -2.21
CA ASP A 194 -15.53 17.63 -1.97
C ASP A 194 -15.29 16.48 -2.97
N ASN A 195 -15.25 15.25 -2.48
CA ASN A 195 -15.03 14.05 -3.29
C ASN A 195 -15.78 12.85 -2.68
N SER A 196 -15.64 11.67 -3.29
CA SER A 196 -16.29 10.43 -2.83
C SER A 196 -15.33 9.43 -2.19
N ILE A 197 -14.08 9.85 -1.91
CA ILE A 197 -13.01 8.96 -1.43
C ILE A 197 -13.04 8.93 0.09
N PRO A 198 -13.32 7.77 0.72
CA PRO A 198 -13.38 7.66 2.17
C PRO A 198 -11.98 7.61 2.79
N PHE A 199 -11.90 8.06 4.05
CA PHE A 199 -10.74 7.84 4.92
C PHE A 199 -11.23 7.46 6.30
N ILE A 200 -11.32 6.16 6.56
CA ILE A 200 -12.10 5.60 7.65
C ILE A 200 -11.25 5.36 8.89
N PHE A 201 -11.74 5.85 10.02
CA PHE A 201 -11.30 5.52 11.36
C PHE A 201 -12.29 4.56 12.01
N VAL A 202 -11.80 3.47 12.60
CA VAL A 202 -12.61 2.54 13.40
C VAL A 202 -11.97 2.36 14.77
N LYS A 203 -12.75 2.49 15.84
CA LYS A 203 -12.32 2.19 17.21
C LYS A 203 -13.00 0.92 17.68
N PHE A 204 -12.23 -0.13 17.90
CA PHE A 204 -12.71 -1.40 18.41
C PHE A 204 -12.71 -1.42 19.95
N ARG A 205 -13.64 -2.17 20.56
CA ARG A 205 -13.74 -2.30 22.03
C ARG A 205 -12.76 -3.30 22.63
N GLY A 206 -12.15 -4.14 21.80
CA GLY A 206 -11.29 -5.24 22.25
C GLY A 206 -10.01 -5.33 21.43
N TYR A 207 -9.49 -6.54 21.36
CA TYR A 207 -8.25 -6.88 20.62
C TYR A 207 -8.51 -7.35 19.20
N ASP A 208 -9.77 -7.60 18.87
CA ASP A 208 -10.20 -8.08 17.56
C ASP A 208 -11.19 -7.11 16.89
N LYS A 209 -11.58 -7.44 15.66
CA LYS A 209 -12.47 -6.63 14.82
C LYS A 209 -13.96 -6.96 15.01
N THR A 210 -14.34 -7.68 16.06
CA THR A 210 -15.74 -8.15 16.23
C THR A 210 -16.69 -7.06 16.69
N VAL A 211 -16.27 -6.19 17.61
CA VAL A 211 -17.11 -5.12 18.17
C VAL A 211 -16.40 -3.78 18.09
N PHE A 212 -16.98 -2.82 17.39
CA PHE A 212 -16.47 -1.46 17.37
C PHE A 212 -17.36 -0.50 18.16
N SER A 213 -16.76 0.53 18.77
CA SER A 213 -17.46 1.59 19.51
C SER A 213 -17.66 2.85 18.66
N GLU A 214 -16.84 3.03 17.63
CA GLU A 214 -16.90 4.20 16.76
C GLU A 214 -16.46 3.80 15.35
N ARG A 215 -17.18 4.31 14.35
CA ARG A 215 -16.75 4.31 12.95
C ARG A 215 -17.02 5.69 12.38
N LYS A 216 -15.97 6.37 11.95
CA LYS A 216 -16.07 7.72 11.39
C LYS A 216 -15.29 7.82 10.09
N ASP A 217 -15.89 8.48 9.12
CA ASP A 217 -15.26 8.80 7.85
C ASP A 217 -14.76 10.24 7.90
N TYR A 218 -13.45 10.41 7.72
CA TYR A 218 -12.75 11.70 7.60
C TYR A 218 -12.48 12.08 6.16
N GLY A 219 -12.78 11.21 5.20
CA GLY A 219 -12.68 11.44 3.77
C GLY A 219 -13.77 12.34 3.21
N ASN A 220 -14.15 12.10 1.98
CA ASN A 220 -15.14 12.89 1.23
C ASN A 220 -14.77 14.39 1.14
N GLN A 221 -13.50 14.70 1.23
CA GLN A 221 -12.91 16.03 1.16
C GLN A 221 -11.43 15.93 0.74
N CYS A 222 -10.80 17.07 0.50
CA CYS A 222 -9.35 17.12 0.21
C CYS A 222 -8.57 16.23 1.19
N ILE A 223 -7.79 15.29 0.67
CA ILE A 223 -7.08 14.28 1.47
C ILE A 223 -6.11 14.89 2.48
N ILE A 224 -5.58 16.07 2.21
CA ILE A 224 -4.72 16.81 3.15
C ILE A 224 -5.51 17.18 4.41
N LEU A 225 -6.73 17.68 4.25
CA LEU A 225 -7.61 18.00 5.39
C LEU A 225 -8.10 16.74 6.09
N ALA A 226 -8.36 15.67 5.34
CA ALA A 226 -8.70 14.36 5.91
C ALA A 226 -7.56 13.83 6.78
N TYR A 227 -6.31 13.96 6.32
CA TYR A 227 -5.11 13.62 7.09
C TYR A 227 -5.01 14.45 8.39
N GLU A 228 -5.14 15.77 8.32
CA GLU A 228 -5.05 16.63 9.51
C GLU A 228 -6.13 16.29 10.55
N LYS A 229 -7.37 16.06 10.12
CA LYS A 229 -8.46 15.63 11.00
C LYS A 229 -8.21 14.23 11.62
N MET A 230 -7.63 13.32 10.87
CA MET A 230 -7.25 11.99 11.38
C MET A 230 -6.15 12.11 12.42
N LYS A 231 -5.14 12.92 12.16
CA LYS A 231 -4.04 13.22 13.08
C LYS A 231 -4.55 13.85 14.37
N GLU A 232 -5.44 14.85 14.28
CA GLU A 232 -6.10 15.47 15.44
C GLU A 232 -6.89 14.42 16.24
N ARG A 233 -7.67 13.57 15.55
CA ARG A 233 -8.43 12.49 16.20
C ARG A 233 -7.53 11.52 16.97
N LEU A 234 -6.40 11.13 16.39
CA LEU A 234 -5.44 10.25 17.04
C LEU A 234 -4.71 10.93 18.21
N SER A 235 -4.45 12.24 18.11
CA SER A 235 -3.84 12.99 19.23
C SER A 235 -4.74 13.04 20.47
N ILE A 236 -6.07 13.04 20.30
CA ILE A 236 -7.04 12.96 21.39
C ILE A 236 -6.98 11.59 22.09
N GLU A 237 -6.76 10.51 21.32
CA GLU A 237 -6.62 9.16 21.89
C GLU A 237 -5.27 8.94 22.55
N ASN A 238 -4.27 9.76 22.29
CA ASN A 238 -2.91 9.63 22.78
C ASN A 238 -2.76 10.12 24.22
N ILE A 239 -3.25 9.34 25.16
CA ILE A 239 -3.24 9.65 26.59
C ILE A 239 -1.81 9.84 27.10
N CYS A 240 -1.61 10.83 27.98
CA CYS A 240 -0.33 11.13 28.60
C CYS A 240 -0.35 10.79 30.09
N LYS A 241 0.66 10.03 30.54
CA LYS A 241 0.99 9.83 31.96
C LYS A 241 2.12 10.76 32.33
N THR A 242 1.88 11.68 33.28
CA THR A 242 2.90 12.59 33.81
C THR A 242 3.48 12.07 35.08
N ILE A 243 4.79 11.87 35.16
CA ILE A 243 5.54 11.51 36.34
C ILE A 243 6.26 12.75 36.88
N THR A 244 5.92 13.20 38.08
CA THR A 244 6.47 14.42 38.68
C THR A 244 7.61 14.17 39.66
N ASN A 245 7.80 12.91 40.10
CA ASN A 245 8.85 12.50 41.04
C ASN A 245 9.48 11.16 40.60
N PRO A 246 10.81 10.99 40.46
CA PRO A 246 11.82 12.05 40.72
C PRO A 246 11.87 13.13 39.64
N ARG A 247 12.50 14.25 39.95
CA ARG A 247 12.75 15.33 38.97
C ARG A 247 13.90 14.94 38.01
N PRO A 248 13.86 15.34 36.69
CA PRO A 248 12.86 16.21 36.05
C PRO A 248 11.54 15.49 35.78
N ARG A 249 10.46 16.28 35.59
CA ARG A 249 9.15 15.80 35.12
C ARG A 249 9.33 15.01 33.83
N ARG A 250 8.63 13.88 33.72
CA ARG A 250 8.63 13.01 32.54
C ARG A 250 7.20 12.76 32.10
N ASP A 251 6.92 13.10 30.84
CA ASP A 251 5.64 12.82 30.20
C ASP A 251 5.81 11.58 29.31
N ILE A 252 4.95 10.59 29.50
CA ILE A 252 4.93 9.33 28.75
C ILE A 252 3.59 9.24 28.05
N TYR A 253 3.62 9.11 26.75
CA TYR A 253 2.44 9.01 25.89
C TYR A 253 2.10 7.55 25.59
N LEU A 254 0.81 7.31 25.26
CA LEU A 254 0.31 5.97 24.91
C LEU A 254 1.01 5.41 23.70
N PHE A 255 1.30 6.27 22.72
CA PHE A 255 2.09 5.96 21.51
C PHE A 255 2.86 7.20 21.03
N ASP A 256 3.84 6.97 20.17
CA ASP A 256 4.65 8.03 19.60
C ASP A 256 3.92 8.68 18.41
N MET A 257 3.59 9.98 18.51
CA MET A 257 2.84 10.69 17.47
C MET A 257 3.66 10.91 16.19
N ASP A 258 4.99 11.03 16.29
CA ASP A 258 5.84 11.20 15.10
C ASP A 258 5.85 9.92 14.26
N ALA A 259 5.95 8.76 14.92
CA ALA A 259 5.84 7.46 14.27
C ALA A 259 4.45 7.25 13.64
N VAL A 260 3.38 7.69 14.32
CA VAL A 260 2.01 7.60 13.81
C VAL A 260 1.81 8.53 12.61
N ASN A 261 2.28 9.77 12.67
CA ASN A 261 2.20 10.72 11.55
C ASN A 261 2.92 10.20 10.31
N GLU A 262 4.11 9.64 10.49
CA GLU A 262 4.87 9.02 9.41
C GLU A 262 4.12 7.83 8.81
N ALA A 263 3.58 6.95 9.64
CA ALA A 263 2.79 5.81 9.19
C ALA A 263 1.52 6.24 8.44
N LEU A 264 0.83 7.30 8.89
CA LEU A 264 -0.35 7.87 8.22
C LEU A 264 -0.01 8.43 6.85
N VAL A 265 1.04 9.26 6.76
CA VAL A 265 1.47 9.84 5.48
C VAL A 265 1.87 8.74 4.52
N ASN A 266 2.66 7.76 4.97
CA ASN A 266 3.06 6.63 4.14
C ASN A 266 1.84 5.82 3.69
N ALA A 267 0.85 5.63 4.55
CA ALA A 267 -0.37 4.93 4.19
C ALA A 267 -1.17 5.68 3.10
N ILE A 268 -1.21 7.01 3.11
CA ILE A 268 -1.90 7.82 2.10
C ILE A 268 -1.11 7.84 0.79
N VAL A 269 0.18 8.18 0.85
CA VAL A 269 1.00 8.42 -0.34
C VAL A 269 1.37 7.14 -1.08
N HIS A 270 1.50 6.03 -0.36
CA HIS A 270 1.84 4.73 -0.97
C HIS A 270 0.64 3.83 -1.23
N ASN A 271 -0.58 4.27 -0.87
CA ASN A 271 -1.80 3.49 -1.11
C ASN A 271 -2.04 3.25 -2.61
N ASP A 272 -2.45 2.05 -2.95
CA ASP A 272 -3.00 1.75 -4.27
C ASP A 272 -4.53 1.92 -4.24
N TYR A 273 -4.97 3.12 -4.57
CA TYR A 273 -6.39 3.50 -4.56
C TYR A 273 -7.24 2.74 -5.61
N ARG A 274 -6.60 1.98 -6.52
CA ARG A 274 -7.32 1.07 -7.43
C ARG A 274 -7.83 -0.17 -6.71
N ILE A 275 -7.23 -0.51 -5.56
CA ILE A 275 -7.63 -1.65 -4.73
C ILE A 275 -8.70 -1.20 -3.74
N THR A 276 -8.35 -0.28 -2.85
CA THR A 276 -9.26 0.34 -1.88
C THR A 276 -8.52 1.47 -1.13
N ASP A 277 -9.21 2.16 -0.22
CA ASP A 277 -8.69 3.28 0.54
C ASP A 277 -7.87 2.85 1.76
N PRO A 278 -6.95 3.69 2.26
CA PRO A 278 -6.20 3.40 3.47
C PRO A 278 -7.12 3.36 4.70
N GLN A 279 -6.76 2.56 5.70
CA GLN A 279 -7.58 2.33 6.89
C GLN A 279 -6.81 2.58 8.16
N VAL A 280 -7.49 3.14 9.17
CA VAL A 280 -6.97 3.37 10.52
C VAL A 280 -7.87 2.69 11.53
N ALA A 281 -7.30 1.79 12.32
CA ALA A 281 -8.02 1.00 13.30
C ALA A 281 -7.36 1.11 14.67
N LEU A 282 -8.10 1.60 15.66
CA LEU A 282 -7.68 1.69 17.06
C LEU A 282 -8.28 0.51 17.83
N PHE A 283 -7.41 -0.27 18.43
CA PHE A 283 -7.77 -1.37 19.32
C PHE A 283 -7.50 -1.01 20.77
N TYR A 284 -7.75 -1.95 21.65
CA TYR A 284 -7.52 -1.76 23.08
C TYR A 284 -6.04 -1.57 23.42
N ASP A 285 -5.13 -2.25 22.71
CA ASP A 285 -3.69 -2.33 23.00
C ASP A 285 -2.79 -1.76 21.89
N ARG A 286 -3.36 -1.35 20.75
CA ARG A 286 -2.60 -0.95 19.58
C ARG A 286 -3.37 -0.07 18.61
N LEU A 287 -2.65 0.62 17.77
CA LEU A 287 -3.14 1.29 16.57
C LEU A 287 -2.64 0.53 15.32
N GLU A 288 -3.53 0.20 14.41
CA GLU A 288 -3.21 -0.37 13.10
C GLU A 288 -3.47 0.64 11.99
N ILE A 289 -2.50 0.83 11.10
CA ILE A 289 -2.61 1.68 9.91
C ILE A 289 -2.29 0.80 8.71
N ILE A 290 -3.20 0.73 7.74
CA ILE A 290 -3.11 -0.17 6.59
C ILE A 290 -3.15 0.66 5.30
N SER A 291 -2.15 0.42 4.43
CA SER A 291 -2.16 0.84 3.03
C SER A 291 -2.26 -0.38 2.12
N HIS A 292 -2.98 -0.24 1.02
CA HIS A 292 -3.16 -1.29 0.03
C HIS A 292 -2.11 -1.20 -1.08
N GLY A 293 -1.79 -2.35 -1.69
CA GLY A 293 -0.63 -2.54 -2.54
C GLY A 293 0.65 -2.80 -1.72
N GLY A 294 1.36 -3.88 -2.02
CA GLY A 294 2.62 -4.23 -1.35
C GLY A 294 3.75 -3.23 -1.62
N LEU A 295 4.99 -3.64 -1.38
CA LEU A 295 6.14 -2.82 -1.73
C LEU A 295 6.14 -2.45 -3.22
N PRO A 296 6.49 -1.20 -3.58
CA PRO A 296 6.66 -0.82 -4.98
C PRO A 296 7.66 -1.73 -5.68
N TYR A 297 7.40 -2.00 -6.96
CA TYR A 297 8.27 -2.86 -7.76
C TYR A 297 9.74 -2.40 -7.71
N GLY A 298 10.64 -3.37 -7.49
CA GLY A 298 12.08 -3.12 -7.42
C GLY A 298 12.52 -2.44 -6.12
N LEU A 299 11.68 -2.40 -5.09
CA LEU A 299 12.07 -2.06 -3.72
C LEU A 299 12.06 -3.35 -2.89
N THR A 300 13.22 -3.71 -2.36
CA THR A 300 13.34 -4.86 -1.46
C THR A 300 12.92 -4.49 -0.03
N LYS A 301 12.63 -5.50 0.77
CA LYS A 301 12.27 -5.31 2.18
C LYS A 301 13.42 -4.68 2.97
N GLU A 302 14.65 -5.06 2.65
CA GLU A 302 15.86 -4.50 3.25
C GLU A 302 16.07 -3.03 2.91
N GLU A 303 15.80 -2.63 1.65
CA GLU A 303 15.87 -1.23 1.22
C GLU A 303 14.75 -0.39 1.84
N PHE A 304 13.55 -0.94 1.96
CA PHE A 304 12.44 -0.30 2.65
C PHE A 304 12.80 0.06 4.09
N PHE A 305 13.36 -0.88 4.87
CA PHE A 305 13.77 -0.61 6.25
C PHE A 305 14.99 0.32 6.38
N LYS A 306 15.79 0.46 5.32
CA LYS A 306 16.85 1.48 5.23
C LYS A 306 16.31 2.87 4.90
N GLY A 307 15.01 3.04 4.69
CA GLY A 307 14.39 4.33 4.36
C GLY A 307 14.52 4.73 2.89
N ILE A 308 14.84 3.77 1.99
CA ILE A 308 14.82 4.07 0.56
C ILE A 308 13.37 4.30 0.14
N SER A 309 13.08 5.53 -0.30
CA SER A 309 11.75 5.94 -0.71
C SER A 309 11.55 5.78 -2.22
N LYS A 310 10.47 5.07 -2.56
CA LYS A 310 9.98 4.96 -3.94
C LYS A 310 8.46 5.18 -3.92
N PRO A 311 7.99 6.43 -3.92
CA PRO A 311 6.57 6.70 -3.76
C PRO A 311 5.75 6.15 -4.93
N ARG A 312 4.63 5.48 -4.61
CA ARG A 312 3.66 4.99 -5.58
C ARG A 312 2.95 6.17 -6.25
N ASN A 313 2.54 7.15 -5.45
CA ASN A 313 1.84 8.35 -5.88
C ASN A 313 2.78 9.55 -5.72
N LYS A 314 3.69 9.71 -6.69
CA LYS A 314 4.76 10.71 -6.64
C LYS A 314 4.24 12.14 -6.56
N GLN A 315 3.21 12.48 -7.35
CA GLN A 315 2.66 13.84 -7.35
C GLN A 315 1.96 14.16 -6.02
N LEU A 316 1.30 13.18 -5.41
CA LEU A 316 0.71 13.34 -4.09
C LEU A 316 1.81 13.57 -3.03
N MET A 317 2.90 12.81 -3.06
CA MET A 317 4.06 13.00 -2.20
C MET A 317 4.67 14.40 -2.37
N ASP A 318 4.82 14.88 -3.61
CA ASP A 318 5.34 16.23 -3.88
C ASP A 318 4.45 17.31 -3.27
N ILE A 319 3.13 17.13 -3.25
CA ILE A 319 2.18 18.08 -2.62
C ILE A 319 2.31 18.04 -1.10
N PHE A 320 2.36 16.86 -0.48
CA PHE A 320 2.60 16.74 0.97
C PHE A 320 3.91 17.38 1.40
N SER A 321 4.97 17.23 0.59
CA SER A 321 6.26 17.88 0.84
C SER A 321 6.19 19.39 0.72
N ARG A 322 5.51 19.94 -0.30
CA ARG A 322 5.30 21.38 -0.45
C ARG A 322 4.56 22.01 0.73
N LEU A 323 3.66 21.25 1.34
CA LEU A 323 2.93 21.68 2.55
C LEU A 323 3.73 21.46 3.84
N GLY A 324 5.00 21.03 3.76
CA GLY A 324 5.86 20.81 4.92
C GLY A 324 5.41 19.64 5.81
N ILE A 325 4.52 18.79 5.30
CA ILE A 325 4.02 17.63 6.05
C ILE A 325 5.04 16.49 6.04
N VAL A 326 5.83 16.39 4.97
CA VAL A 326 6.86 15.36 4.77
C VAL A 326 8.20 16.01 4.49
N GLU A 327 9.23 15.49 5.15
CA GLU A 327 10.63 15.77 4.80
C GLU A 327 11.18 14.62 3.94
N HIS A 328 11.65 14.92 2.72
CA HIS A 328 12.25 13.91 1.80
C HIS A 328 13.60 13.37 2.28
N THR A 329 13.76 13.14 3.58
CA THR A 329 15.06 12.74 4.17
C THR A 329 15.27 11.24 4.25
N GLY A 330 14.25 10.43 3.93
CA GLY A 330 14.31 8.96 4.05
C GLY A 330 14.39 8.46 5.50
N HIS A 331 14.15 9.32 6.49
CA HIS A 331 14.28 8.98 7.91
C HIS A 331 13.00 8.43 8.54
N GLY A 332 11.85 8.46 7.85
CA GLY A 332 10.56 8.11 8.41
C GLY A 332 10.44 6.66 8.85
N ILE A 333 10.63 5.72 7.94
CA ILE A 333 10.61 4.27 8.26
C ILE A 333 11.68 3.91 9.30
N PRO A 334 12.96 4.34 9.16
CA PRO A 334 13.97 4.14 10.20
C PRO A 334 13.57 4.64 11.59
N LYS A 335 12.88 5.78 11.73
CA LYS A 335 12.38 6.28 13.03
C LYS A 335 11.35 5.33 13.66
N ILE A 336 10.41 4.80 12.85
CA ILE A 336 9.44 3.82 13.35
C ILE A 336 10.17 2.54 13.81
N VAL A 337 11.13 2.07 13.01
CA VAL A 337 11.92 0.86 13.32
C VAL A 337 12.77 1.05 14.56
N GLU A 338 13.41 2.20 14.74
CA GLU A 338 14.20 2.53 15.94
C GLU A 338 13.33 2.48 17.21
N LYS A 339 12.10 2.99 17.12
CA LYS A 339 11.19 3.08 18.26
C LYS A 339 10.48 1.77 18.60
N TYR A 340 10.07 1.03 17.60
CA TYR A 340 9.15 -0.10 17.74
C TYR A 340 9.65 -1.42 17.16
N GLY A 341 10.80 -1.44 16.47
CA GLY A 341 11.31 -2.62 15.76
C GLY A 341 10.71 -2.80 14.36
N GLN A 342 11.28 -3.74 13.59
CA GLN A 342 10.77 -4.09 12.25
C GLN A 342 9.49 -4.95 12.29
N GLU A 343 9.26 -5.63 13.41
CA GLU A 343 8.13 -6.52 13.64
C GLU A 343 6.78 -5.82 13.63
N VAL A 344 6.76 -4.49 13.78
CA VAL A 344 5.52 -3.70 13.67
C VAL A 344 5.01 -3.58 12.23
N PHE A 345 5.84 -3.95 11.25
CA PHE A 345 5.47 -3.94 9.83
C PHE A 345 5.08 -5.34 9.36
N GLU A 346 3.85 -5.49 8.94
CA GLU A 346 3.39 -6.64 8.18
C GLU A 346 3.34 -6.27 6.69
N ILE A 347 4.26 -6.83 5.91
CA ILE A 347 4.42 -6.54 4.49
C ILE A 347 3.98 -7.76 3.69
N SER A 348 2.90 -7.60 2.91
CA SER A 348 2.38 -8.61 1.99
C SER A 348 2.44 -8.13 0.54
N ALA A 349 2.06 -8.98 -0.41
CA ALA A 349 1.97 -8.59 -1.81
C ALA A 349 0.84 -7.57 -2.08
N SER A 350 -0.19 -7.53 -1.23
CA SER A 350 -1.41 -6.74 -1.44
C SER A 350 -1.61 -5.60 -0.45
N TYR A 351 -0.84 -5.54 0.66
CA TYR A 351 -0.94 -4.47 1.65
C TYR A 351 0.34 -4.36 2.48
N ILE A 352 0.49 -3.20 3.11
CA ILE A 352 1.44 -2.96 4.20
C ILE A 352 0.63 -2.49 5.40
N LYS A 353 0.80 -3.17 6.54
CA LYS A 353 0.18 -2.80 7.81
C LYS A 353 1.25 -2.42 8.81
N VAL A 354 1.07 -1.28 9.46
CA VAL A 354 1.89 -0.83 10.57
C VAL A 354 1.08 -0.98 11.85
N THR A 355 1.60 -1.73 12.82
CA THR A 355 0.98 -1.97 14.12
C THR A 355 1.78 -1.26 15.20
N ILE A 356 1.28 -0.15 15.72
CA ILE A 356 1.90 0.63 16.80
C ILE A 356 1.35 0.14 18.15
N PRO A 357 2.14 -0.60 18.94
CA PRO A 357 1.71 -1.08 20.24
C PRO A 357 1.62 0.07 21.24
N PHE A 358 0.66 0.00 22.15
CA PHE A 358 0.50 0.99 23.21
C PHE A 358 1.51 0.80 24.34
N ASN A 359 1.91 1.92 24.96
CA ASN A 359 2.82 1.92 26.08
C ASN A 359 2.13 1.30 27.32
N LYS A 360 2.68 0.17 27.78
CA LYS A 360 2.15 -0.61 28.90
C LYS A 360 2.00 0.20 30.19
N GLU A 361 2.99 1.05 30.48
CA GLU A 361 3.01 1.88 31.68
C GLU A 361 1.87 2.92 31.69
N VAL A 362 1.49 3.45 30.51
CA VAL A 362 0.35 4.36 30.37
C VAL A 362 -0.97 3.62 30.45
N MET A 363 -1.05 2.41 29.85
CA MET A 363 -2.24 1.56 29.92
C MET A 363 -2.58 1.18 31.36
N GLU A 364 -1.58 0.74 32.15
CA GLU A 364 -1.74 0.38 33.58
C GLU A 364 -2.15 1.60 34.40
N PHE A 365 -1.56 2.76 34.17
CA PHE A 365 -1.87 4.01 34.89
C PHE A 365 -3.35 4.42 34.75
N ASN A 366 -3.94 4.21 33.57
CA ASN A 366 -5.33 4.56 33.28
C ASN A 366 -6.32 3.46 33.69
N ASN A 367 -5.91 2.47 34.48
CA ASN A 367 -6.70 1.28 34.81
C ASN A 367 -7.20 0.56 33.52
N MET A 368 -6.49 0.70 32.45
CA MET A 368 -6.69 -0.14 31.29
C MET A 368 -6.24 -1.55 31.69
N PRO A 369 -7.11 -2.57 31.71
CA PRO A 369 -6.75 -3.89 32.16
C PRO A 369 -5.72 -4.49 31.22
N TYR A 370 -4.45 -4.43 31.62
CA TYR A 370 -3.36 -5.09 30.93
C TYR A 370 -3.27 -6.55 31.40
N GLY A 371 -3.47 -7.48 30.47
CA GLY A 371 -3.19 -8.90 30.72
C GLY A 371 -4.35 -9.81 31.13
N VAL A 372 -5.60 -9.33 31.17
CA VAL A 372 -6.76 -10.22 31.48
C VAL A 372 -7.34 -10.90 30.23
N ILE A 373 -6.66 -10.88 29.06
CA ILE A 373 -7.38 -10.89 27.80
C ILE A 373 -7.03 -12.04 26.87
N ASN A 374 -6.21 -12.98 27.27
CA ASN A 374 -6.26 -14.29 26.57
C ASN A 374 -7.58 -15.04 26.84
N ASP A 375 -8.39 -14.57 27.80
CA ASP A 375 -9.69 -15.15 28.11
C ASP A 375 -10.91 -14.32 27.65
N ILE A 376 -10.78 -13.01 27.38
CA ILE A 376 -11.95 -12.16 27.02
C ILE A 376 -12.41 -12.34 25.57
N SER A 377 -11.56 -12.79 24.65
CA SER A 377 -12.03 -13.15 23.29
C SER A 377 -13.01 -14.33 23.32
N LYS A 378 -12.95 -15.17 24.37
CA LYS A 378 -14.00 -16.16 24.67
C LYS A 378 -15.21 -15.51 25.37
N ASP A 379 -14.98 -14.52 26.20
CA ASP A 379 -16.00 -13.92 27.08
C ASP A 379 -16.89 -12.89 26.35
N ILE A 380 -16.44 -12.26 25.26
CA ILE A 380 -17.28 -11.33 24.48
C ILE A 380 -18.32 -12.09 23.65
N ILE A 381 -18.03 -13.30 23.19
CA ILE A 381 -19.06 -14.18 22.60
C ILE A 381 -20.11 -14.54 23.65
N GLU A 382 -19.72 -14.70 24.92
CA GLU A 382 -20.63 -14.95 26.04
C GLU A 382 -21.33 -13.68 26.55
N SER A 383 -20.76 -12.45 26.39
CA SER A 383 -21.41 -11.20 26.82
C SER A 383 -22.63 -10.79 25.96
N GLN A 384 -22.75 -11.28 24.74
CA GLN A 384 -24.03 -11.19 24.00
C GLN A 384 -25.15 -12.00 24.69
N TYR A 385 -24.80 -13.01 25.47
CA TYR A 385 -25.75 -13.75 26.33
C TYR A 385 -26.02 -13.07 27.67
N LEU A 386 -25.14 -12.15 28.13
CA LEU A 386 -25.30 -11.41 29.37
C LEU A 386 -26.17 -10.14 29.22
N ALA A 387 -26.72 -9.87 28.05
CA ALA A 387 -27.62 -8.74 27.77
C ALA A 387 -28.93 -8.74 28.59
N GLY A 388 -29.07 -9.71 29.51
CA GLY A 388 -30.18 -9.79 30.47
C GLY A 388 -29.76 -9.65 31.95
N PHE A 389 -28.49 -9.29 32.27
CA PHE A 389 -27.99 -9.17 33.62
C PHE A 389 -27.76 -7.70 33.99
N ASP A 390 -28.05 -7.36 35.28
CA ASP A 390 -27.66 -6.09 35.87
C ASP A 390 -26.11 -6.00 35.92
N ASP A 391 -25.53 -4.81 35.70
CA ASP A 391 -24.07 -4.56 35.70
C ASP A 391 -23.37 -5.13 36.95
N LYS A 392 -24.06 -5.09 38.14
CA LYS A 392 -23.55 -5.63 39.40
C LYS A 392 -23.54 -7.16 39.43
N GLU A 393 -24.50 -7.81 38.76
CA GLU A 393 -24.59 -9.28 38.67
C GLU A 393 -23.43 -9.82 37.81
N SER A 394 -23.09 -9.13 36.71
CA SER A 394 -21.94 -9.41 35.84
C SER A 394 -20.61 -9.32 36.60
N ILE A 395 -20.44 -8.29 37.44
CA ILE A 395 -19.26 -8.09 38.29
C ILE A 395 -19.12 -9.23 39.30
N VAL A 396 -20.20 -9.64 39.95
CA VAL A 396 -20.19 -10.75 40.90
C VAL A 396 -19.83 -12.06 40.21
N LEU A 397 -20.37 -12.34 39.05
CA LEU A 397 -20.06 -13.53 38.27
C LEU A 397 -18.59 -13.58 37.83
N SER A 398 -18.03 -12.44 37.44
CA SER A 398 -16.61 -12.33 37.06
C SER A 398 -15.67 -12.67 38.22
N GLN A 399 -15.98 -12.21 39.45
CA GLN A 399 -15.20 -12.51 40.66
C GLN A 399 -15.27 -14.00 41.03
N ILE A 400 -16.42 -14.64 40.85
CA ILE A 400 -16.59 -16.08 41.06
C ILE A 400 -15.78 -16.87 40.06
N ARG A 401 -15.72 -16.41 38.80
CA ARG A 401 -14.97 -17.03 37.73
C ARG A 401 -13.46 -16.96 37.94
N GLN A 402 -12.95 -15.80 38.36
CA GLN A 402 -11.54 -15.59 38.70
C GLN A 402 -11.07 -16.44 39.85
N ASN A 403 -11.91 -16.60 40.86
CA ASN A 403 -11.61 -17.42 42.02
C ASN A 403 -12.85 -18.23 42.44
N PRO A 404 -12.97 -19.50 41.99
CA PRO A 404 -14.11 -20.35 42.35
C PRO A 404 -14.31 -20.57 43.86
N LYS A 405 -13.29 -20.34 44.69
CA LYS A 405 -13.38 -20.44 46.16
C LYS A 405 -13.72 -19.12 46.82
N ILE A 406 -13.91 -18.04 46.06
CA ILE A 406 -14.19 -16.71 46.63
C ILE A 406 -15.48 -16.69 47.46
N THR A 407 -15.44 -15.99 48.55
CA THR A 407 -16.62 -15.80 49.42
C THR A 407 -17.36 -14.51 49.09
N ALA A 408 -18.65 -14.46 49.38
CA ALA A 408 -19.45 -13.24 49.20
C ALA A 408 -18.86 -12.01 49.94
N LYS A 409 -18.19 -12.24 51.07
CA LYS A 409 -17.50 -11.17 51.80
C LYS A 409 -16.28 -10.64 51.07
N GLN A 410 -15.49 -11.51 50.45
CA GLN A 410 -14.34 -11.14 49.63
C GLN A 410 -14.78 -10.41 48.35
N ILE A 411 -15.85 -10.88 47.69
CA ILE A 411 -16.45 -10.19 46.53
C ILE A 411 -16.86 -8.77 46.94
N SER A 412 -17.54 -8.61 48.06
CA SER A 412 -17.95 -7.30 48.55
C SER A 412 -16.76 -6.36 48.81
N ILE A 413 -15.66 -6.87 49.36
CA ILE A 413 -14.42 -6.09 49.57
C ILE A 413 -13.77 -5.71 48.24
N ASN A 414 -13.60 -6.67 47.33
CA ASN A 414 -12.92 -6.48 46.04
C ASN A 414 -13.67 -5.50 45.14
N THR A 415 -15.01 -5.56 45.14
CA THR A 415 -15.86 -4.82 44.22
C THR A 415 -16.48 -3.56 44.79
N ARG A 416 -16.37 -3.35 46.12
CA ARG A 416 -17.05 -2.29 46.88
C ARG A 416 -18.60 -2.34 46.78
N ILE A 417 -19.15 -3.46 46.32
CA ILE A 417 -20.59 -3.70 46.28
C ILE A 417 -21.02 -4.09 47.69
N PRO A 418 -22.09 -3.51 48.28
CA PRO A 418 -22.57 -3.86 49.60
C PRO A 418 -22.82 -5.37 49.73
N PHE A 419 -22.39 -5.96 50.84
CA PHE A 419 -22.43 -7.41 51.07
C PHE A 419 -23.82 -8.04 50.82
N ARG A 420 -24.89 -7.37 51.29
CA ARG A 420 -26.27 -7.82 51.04
C ARG A 420 -26.63 -7.85 49.57
N THR A 421 -26.10 -6.91 48.79
CA THR A 421 -26.30 -6.84 47.33
C THR A 421 -25.55 -7.98 46.63
N VAL A 422 -24.31 -8.27 47.03
CA VAL A 422 -23.55 -9.43 46.52
C VAL A 422 -24.28 -10.74 46.84
N GLN A 423 -24.80 -10.91 48.02
CA GLN A 423 -25.56 -12.12 48.37
C GLN A 423 -26.81 -12.29 47.53
N ARG A 424 -27.56 -11.19 47.26
CA ARG A 424 -28.72 -11.21 46.37
C ARG A 424 -28.35 -11.62 44.94
N HIS A 425 -27.26 -11.06 44.40
CA HIS A 425 -26.81 -11.44 43.02
C HIS A 425 -26.31 -12.89 42.98
N ILE A 426 -25.62 -13.40 43.98
CA ILE A 426 -25.26 -14.81 44.07
C ILE A 426 -26.52 -15.71 44.13
N ALA A 427 -27.56 -15.31 44.84
CA ALA A 427 -28.81 -16.05 44.89
C ALA A 427 -29.48 -16.06 43.49
N ASN A 428 -29.58 -14.92 42.82
CA ASN A 428 -30.14 -14.80 41.46
C ASN A 428 -29.38 -15.66 40.48
N LEU A 429 -28.04 -15.67 40.53
CA LEU A 429 -27.21 -16.49 39.65
C LEU A 429 -27.41 -18.00 39.91
N ARG A 430 -27.66 -18.39 41.13
CA ARG A 430 -28.02 -19.78 41.48
C ARG A 430 -29.40 -20.15 40.97
N ASP A 431 -30.40 -19.29 41.18
CA ASP A 431 -31.80 -19.52 40.78
C ASP A 431 -31.91 -19.60 39.22
N LYS A 432 -31.05 -18.87 38.51
CA LYS A 432 -30.88 -18.96 37.06
C LYS A 432 -30.04 -20.19 36.61
N ASN A 433 -29.60 -21.04 37.53
CA ASN A 433 -28.75 -22.20 37.27
C ASN A 433 -27.40 -21.87 36.60
N ILE A 434 -26.90 -20.65 36.75
CA ILE A 434 -25.63 -20.19 36.16
C ILE A 434 -24.45 -20.62 37.02
N ILE A 435 -24.60 -20.59 38.34
CA ILE A 435 -23.59 -21.06 39.30
C ILE A 435 -24.18 -22.10 40.24
N VAL A 436 -23.39 -23.11 40.58
CA VAL A 436 -23.73 -24.12 41.56
C VAL A 436 -22.58 -24.29 42.55
N ARG A 437 -22.90 -24.31 43.84
CA ARG A 437 -21.90 -24.56 44.86
C ARG A 437 -21.65 -26.07 44.99
N LYS A 438 -20.41 -26.51 44.86
CA LYS A 438 -19.96 -27.89 45.06
C LYS A 438 -19.09 -27.96 46.35
N GLY A 439 -19.27 -29.02 47.16
CA GLY A 439 -18.51 -29.25 48.36
C GLY A 439 -19.16 -28.70 49.63
N SER A 440 -18.41 -28.74 50.78
CA SER A 440 -18.90 -28.31 52.09
C SER A 440 -18.96 -26.79 52.23
N ASN A 441 -19.62 -26.33 53.31
CA ASN A 441 -19.64 -24.86 53.61
C ASN A 441 -18.27 -24.28 53.94
N ARG A 442 -17.26 -25.07 54.34
CA ARG A 442 -15.88 -24.60 54.62
C ARG A 442 -14.95 -24.70 53.42
N ASP A 443 -15.04 -25.77 52.61
CA ASP A 443 -14.12 -26.06 51.51
C ASP A 443 -14.80 -26.12 50.14
N GLY A 444 -16.04 -25.66 50.05
CA GLY A 444 -16.79 -25.67 48.80
C GLY A 444 -16.37 -24.55 47.83
N TYR A 445 -16.55 -24.84 46.57
CA TYR A 445 -16.27 -23.91 45.44
C TYR A 445 -17.49 -23.72 44.54
N TRP A 446 -17.51 -22.61 43.83
CA TRP A 446 -18.51 -22.31 42.86
C TRP A 446 -18.15 -22.98 41.54
N ASN A 447 -19.06 -23.70 40.95
CA ASN A 447 -18.95 -24.26 39.61
C ASN A 447 -19.93 -23.53 38.71
N ILE A 448 -19.44 -22.99 37.61
CA ILE A 448 -20.25 -22.35 36.57
C ILE A 448 -20.77 -23.50 35.70
N THR A 449 -22.06 -23.68 35.63
CA THR A 449 -22.69 -24.76 34.85
C THR A 449 -22.66 -24.40 33.38
N LYS A 450 -22.13 -25.30 32.52
CA LYS A 450 -22.30 -25.25 31.07
C LYS A 450 -23.77 -25.43 30.76
N GLY A 451 -24.39 -24.40 30.38
CA GLY A 451 -25.80 -24.48 30.00
C GLY A 451 -26.28 -23.14 29.53
N ILE A 452 -25.38 -22.48 28.82
CA ILE A 452 -25.75 -21.36 27.94
C ILE A 452 -24.66 -21.24 26.93
#